data_60700902c8a6267c0b72f032c038fc0e
#
_entry.id   60700902c8a6267c0b72f032c038fc0e
#
_cell.length_a   1.000
_cell.length_b   1.000
_cell.length_c   1.000
_cell.angle_alpha   90.00
_cell.angle_beta   90.00
_cell.angle_gamma   90.00
#
_symmetry.space_group_name_H-M   'P 1'
#
loop_
_entity.id
_entity.type
_entity.pdbx_description
1 polymer ?
#
loop_
_entity_poly.entity_id
_entity_poly.type
_entity_poly.pdbx_seq_one_letter_code
_entity_poly.pdbx_strand_id
1 'polypeptide(L)'
;MLLSLVLLAAVSFGRFATLLKEADSVFLLPKESDLPVYLKAARGYSAWLPVIFTGLVTVLIAPTLLITKSVPSWQLLLVWATLIAIKDRRFSNQLLNWYQIDAKLPKIVWLLVDWLLIGSQLFSGWAIAGVLIAIGLAYYQRRQLTTIQQTTLFDWLAAVSAEDSRMGRIYRLYNLFTDVPGLNSQVKRRRYLDWLLPVAKRSGNPYLYLYTRGFIRGTEFSGLYVRLVVLGGIILCFSHLWWLSLALGLLLIYLVGFQLLPFYTQYEQIIFTHLYPIAKQARVKAFQQLLLGLLLCQAILFSVILLVTMGLDLQAGLSVLALFALVGVFVQFYLPQRLVK
;
A
#
# COMPACT_ATOMS: atom_id res chain seq x y z
N MET A 1 14.39 20.16 -5.76
CA MET A 1 13.40 19.30 -6.43
C MET A 1 12.87 18.17 -5.54
N LEU A 2 13.68 17.31 -4.92
CA LEU A 2 13.19 16.22 -4.06
C LEU A 2 12.27 16.71 -2.93
N LEU A 3 12.63 17.78 -2.23
CA LEU A 3 11.85 18.34 -1.11
C LEU A 3 10.45 18.81 -1.56
N SER A 4 10.34 19.47 -2.71
CA SER A 4 9.04 19.89 -3.24
C SER A 4 8.15 18.71 -3.63
N LEU A 5 8.72 17.61 -4.12
CA LEU A 5 7.97 16.38 -4.40
C LEU A 5 7.47 15.69 -3.13
N VAL A 6 8.29 15.67 -2.06
CA VAL A 6 7.86 15.13 -0.76
C VAL A 6 6.71 15.94 -0.18
N LEU A 7 6.79 17.30 -0.24
CA LEU A 7 5.70 18.16 0.21
C LEU A 7 4.43 17.99 -0.64
N LEU A 8 4.57 17.83 -1.95
CA LEU A 8 3.45 17.56 -2.86
C LEU A 8 2.78 16.21 -2.55
N ALA A 9 3.57 15.19 -2.25
CA ALA A 9 3.07 13.88 -1.80
C ALA A 9 2.34 14.00 -0.45
N ALA A 10 2.89 14.78 0.50
CA ALA A 10 2.26 15.01 1.80
C ALA A 10 0.87 15.68 1.67
N VAL A 11 0.73 16.69 0.81
CA VAL A 11 -0.58 17.32 0.54
C VAL A 11 -1.57 16.35 -0.10
N SER A 12 -1.08 15.33 -0.82
CA SER A 12 -1.94 14.32 -1.44
C SER A 12 -2.53 13.32 -0.42
N PHE A 13 -1.99 13.29 0.79
CA PHE A 13 -2.51 12.46 1.87
C PHE A 13 -3.87 12.96 2.36
N GLY A 14 -4.79 12.03 2.65
CA GLY A 14 -6.16 12.30 3.11
C GLY A 14 -7.09 12.77 1.98
N ARG A 15 -8.31 12.27 1.98
CA ARG A 15 -9.40 12.67 1.08
C ARG A 15 -10.55 13.23 1.90
N PHE A 16 -11.44 13.94 1.25
CA PHE A 16 -12.66 14.42 1.88
C PHE A 16 -13.50 13.22 2.37
N ALA A 17 -13.92 13.23 3.62
CA ALA A 17 -14.75 12.21 4.26
C ALA A 17 -16.17 12.72 4.34
N THR A 18 -17.06 12.12 3.57
CA THR A 18 -18.48 12.46 3.62
C THR A 18 -19.22 11.68 4.69
N LEU A 19 -18.72 10.50 5.07
CA LEU A 19 -19.38 9.53 5.95
C LEU A 19 -20.78 9.12 5.47
N LEU A 20 -21.10 9.38 4.20
CA LEU A 20 -22.37 8.99 3.58
C LEU A 20 -22.37 7.51 3.25
N LYS A 21 -23.52 6.88 3.44
CA LYS A 21 -23.80 5.48 3.09
C LYS A 21 -24.79 5.40 1.93
N GLU A 22 -24.89 4.25 1.30
CA GLU A 22 -25.85 4.01 0.21
C GLU A 22 -27.30 4.34 0.60
N ALA A 23 -27.70 3.99 1.82
CA ALA A 23 -29.03 4.31 2.34
C ALA A 23 -29.31 5.82 2.41
N ASP A 24 -28.29 6.64 2.67
CA ASP A 24 -28.45 8.09 2.81
C ASP A 24 -28.87 8.76 1.50
N SER A 25 -28.48 8.18 0.35
CA SER A 25 -28.87 8.66 -0.97
C SER A 25 -30.39 8.65 -1.20
N VAL A 26 -31.13 7.82 -0.45
CA VAL A 26 -32.60 7.74 -0.53
C VAL A 26 -33.23 8.52 0.61
N PHE A 27 -32.78 8.33 1.85
CA PHE A 27 -33.42 8.89 3.02
C PHE A 27 -33.15 10.38 3.25
N LEU A 28 -31.96 10.87 2.82
CA LEU A 28 -31.59 12.29 2.97
C LEU A 28 -31.93 13.14 1.73
N LEU A 29 -32.38 12.53 0.63
CA LEU A 29 -32.76 13.27 -0.58
C LEU A 29 -33.75 14.42 -0.31
N PRO A 30 -34.80 14.27 0.53
CA PRO A 30 -35.71 15.37 0.83
C PRO A 30 -35.07 16.55 1.58
N LYS A 31 -33.89 16.35 2.20
CA LYS A 31 -33.13 17.36 2.95
C LYS A 31 -31.89 17.84 2.22
N GLU A 32 -31.86 17.73 0.90
CA GLU A 32 -30.69 18.15 0.09
C GLU A 32 -30.37 19.64 0.27
N SER A 33 -31.35 20.48 0.55
CA SER A 33 -31.15 21.91 0.88
C SER A 33 -30.24 22.15 2.08
N ASP A 34 -30.23 21.24 3.06
CA ASP A 34 -29.42 21.33 4.29
C ASP A 34 -28.03 20.70 4.13
N LEU A 35 -27.78 20.00 3.01
CA LEU A 35 -26.53 19.31 2.72
C LEU A 35 -25.29 20.21 2.79
N PRO A 36 -25.31 21.50 2.33
CA PRO A 36 -24.16 22.38 2.46
C PRO A 36 -23.69 22.59 3.90
N VAL A 37 -24.62 22.63 4.88
CA VAL A 37 -24.30 22.75 6.32
C VAL A 37 -23.56 21.50 6.79
N TYR A 38 -24.06 20.32 6.41
CA TYR A 38 -23.41 19.04 6.70
C TYR A 38 -22.01 18.95 6.09
N LEU A 39 -21.86 19.29 4.81
CA LEU A 39 -20.57 19.26 4.10
C LEU A 39 -19.56 20.24 4.70
N LYS A 40 -20.00 21.36 5.27
CA LYS A 40 -19.12 22.29 6.00
C LYS A 40 -18.57 21.65 7.28
N ALA A 41 -19.39 20.94 8.05
CA ALA A 41 -18.94 20.20 9.22
C ALA A 41 -18.00 19.04 8.84
N ALA A 42 -18.36 18.27 7.81
CA ALA A 42 -17.55 17.18 7.26
C ALA A 42 -16.18 17.68 6.75
N ARG A 43 -16.07 18.91 6.22
CA ARG A 43 -14.83 19.55 5.83
C ARG A 43 -13.90 19.75 7.04
N GLY A 44 -14.42 20.26 8.16
CA GLY A 44 -13.64 20.42 9.40
C GLY A 44 -13.07 19.09 9.87
N TYR A 45 -13.90 18.06 9.92
CA TYR A 45 -13.50 16.70 10.26
C TYR A 45 -12.41 16.16 9.29
N SER A 46 -12.61 16.36 8.00
CA SER A 46 -11.67 15.87 6.96
C SER A 46 -10.33 16.58 6.98
N ALA A 47 -10.28 17.85 7.43
CA ALA A 47 -9.08 18.68 7.43
C ALA A 47 -8.13 18.34 8.58
N TRP A 48 -8.63 17.92 9.72
CA TRP A 48 -7.86 17.68 10.94
C TRP A 48 -6.61 16.82 10.70
N LEU A 49 -6.77 15.61 10.21
CA LEU A 49 -5.66 14.66 10.04
C LEU A 49 -4.64 15.10 8.98
N PRO A 50 -5.03 15.59 7.77
CA PRO A 50 -4.10 16.15 6.82
C PRO A 50 -3.34 17.38 7.30
N VAL A 51 -3.96 18.25 8.09
CA VAL A 51 -3.29 19.44 8.65
C VAL A 51 -2.19 19.04 9.61
N ILE A 52 -2.46 18.11 10.52
CA ILE A 52 -1.41 17.58 11.43
C ILE A 52 -0.32 16.87 10.63
N PHE A 53 -0.68 16.02 9.69
CA PHE A 53 0.29 15.26 8.90
C PHE A 53 1.21 16.18 8.08
N THR A 54 0.67 17.20 7.41
CA THR A 54 1.49 18.18 6.67
C THR A 54 2.37 19.01 7.59
N GLY A 55 1.90 19.33 8.80
CA GLY A 55 2.70 20.00 9.83
C GLY A 55 3.89 19.14 10.27
N LEU A 56 3.64 17.86 10.57
CA LEU A 56 4.67 16.90 10.94
C LEU A 56 5.72 16.74 9.83
N VAL A 57 5.29 16.60 8.57
CA VAL A 57 6.21 16.51 7.42
C VAL A 57 7.03 17.80 7.27
N THR A 58 6.42 18.97 7.48
CA THR A 58 7.14 20.25 7.44
C THR A 58 8.22 20.32 8.52
N VAL A 59 7.93 19.88 9.75
CA VAL A 59 8.90 19.82 10.85
C VAL A 59 10.02 18.82 10.55
N LEU A 60 9.71 17.65 9.98
CA LEU A 60 10.73 16.65 9.60
C LEU A 60 11.68 17.16 8.50
N ILE A 61 11.19 17.98 7.58
CA ILE A 61 11.99 18.57 6.50
C ILE A 61 12.69 19.86 6.94
N ALA A 62 12.27 20.46 8.06
CA ALA A 62 12.82 21.74 8.55
C ALA A 62 14.36 21.77 8.62
N PRO A 63 15.09 20.76 9.18
CA PRO A 63 16.55 20.79 9.24
C PRO A 63 17.19 20.91 7.85
N THR A 64 16.66 20.19 6.86
CA THR A 64 17.17 20.25 5.48
C THR A 64 16.90 21.59 4.80
N LEU A 65 15.75 22.22 5.07
CA LEU A 65 15.43 23.55 4.53
C LEU A 65 16.30 24.64 5.16
N LEU A 66 16.49 24.59 6.49
CA LEU A 66 17.28 25.58 7.22
C LEU A 66 18.78 25.52 6.85
N ILE A 67 19.35 24.31 6.73
CA ILE A 67 20.78 24.12 6.46
C ILE A 67 21.09 24.30 4.96
N THR A 68 20.32 23.65 4.07
CA THR A 68 20.66 23.59 2.64
C THR A 68 20.23 24.84 1.88
N LYS A 69 19.13 25.47 2.28
CA LYS A 69 18.52 26.61 1.57
C LYS A 69 18.62 27.92 2.32
N SER A 70 19.19 27.91 3.52
CA SER A 70 19.28 29.10 4.38
C SER A 70 17.95 29.84 4.55
N VAL A 71 16.86 29.07 4.59
CA VAL A 71 15.51 29.61 4.73
C VAL A 71 15.30 30.04 6.17
N PRO A 72 14.82 31.27 6.46
CA PRO A 72 14.57 31.71 7.81
C PRO A 72 13.46 30.86 8.46
N SER A 73 13.56 30.65 9.78
CA SER A 73 12.65 29.76 10.53
C SER A 73 11.15 30.14 10.41
N TRP A 74 10.84 31.43 10.34
CA TRP A 74 9.44 31.89 10.13
C TRP A 74 8.84 31.44 8.81
N GLN A 75 9.67 31.22 7.78
CA GLN A 75 9.21 30.76 6.47
C GLN A 75 8.65 29.33 6.49
N LEU A 76 9.04 28.51 7.49
CA LEU A 76 8.43 27.19 7.70
C LEU A 76 6.92 27.29 7.98
N LEU A 77 6.49 28.33 8.68
CA LEU A 77 5.06 28.60 8.90
C LEU A 77 4.35 28.94 7.59
N LEU A 78 5.01 29.67 6.67
CA LEU A 78 4.46 29.97 5.35
C LEU A 78 4.36 28.72 4.48
N VAL A 79 5.37 27.84 4.53
CA VAL A 79 5.31 26.53 3.85
C VAL A 79 4.09 25.78 4.33
N TRP A 80 3.90 25.64 5.65
CA TRP A 80 2.76 24.93 6.22
C TRP A 80 1.41 25.59 5.86
N ALA A 81 1.31 26.91 5.95
CA ALA A 81 0.12 27.66 5.51
C ALA A 81 -0.22 27.42 4.03
N THR A 82 0.79 27.40 3.15
CA THR A 82 0.60 27.06 1.73
C THR A 82 0.04 25.63 1.56
N LEU A 83 0.58 24.66 2.28
CA LEU A 83 0.10 23.27 2.23
C LEU A 83 -1.36 23.16 2.68
N ILE A 84 -1.75 23.90 3.73
CA ILE A 84 -3.14 23.97 4.21
C ILE A 84 -4.04 24.59 3.14
N ALA A 85 -3.64 25.71 2.54
CA ALA A 85 -4.40 26.38 1.49
C ALA A 85 -4.60 25.48 0.26
N ILE A 86 -3.55 24.79 -0.19
CA ILE A 86 -3.62 23.81 -1.28
C ILE A 86 -4.59 22.67 -0.91
N LYS A 87 -4.53 22.20 0.33
CA LYS A 87 -5.41 21.12 0.79
C LYS A 87 -6.87 21.54 0.81
N ASP A 88 -7.16 22.73 1.31
CA ASP A 88 -8.51 23.30 1.31
C ASP A 88 -9.07 23.48 -0.09
N ARG A 89 -8.23 23.97 -1.02
CA ARG A 89 -8.54 24.05 -2.44
C ARG A 89 -8.88 22.67 -3.04
N ARG A 90 -8.07 21.65 -2.74
CA ARG A 90 -8.31 20.27 -3.23
C ARG A 90 -9.62 19.69 -2.70
N PHE A 91 -10.00 19.99 -1.46
CA PHE A 91 -11.30 19.60 -0.91
C PHE A 91 -12.46 20.29 -1.64
N SER A 92 -12.33 21.60 -1.91
CA SER A 92 -13.33 22.33 -2.70
C SER A 92 -13.49 21.73 -4.10
N ASN A 93 -12.39 21.35 -4.75
CA ASN A 93 -12.41 20.71 -6.07
C ASN A 93 -13.06 19.32 -6.04
N GLN A 94 -12.85 18.53 -4.97
CA GLN A 94 -13.55 17.25 -4.80
C GLN A 94 -15.05 17.42 -4.65
N LEU A 95 -15.48 18.44 -3.88
CA LEU A 95 -16.89 18.78 -3.73
C LEU A 95 -17.51 19.25 -5.03
N LEU A 96 -16.82 20.12 -5.79
CA LEU A 96 -17.29 20.58 -7.10
C LEU A 96 -17.56 19.42 -8.08
N ASN A 97 -16.72 18.39 -8.07
CA ASN A 97 -16.91 17.22 -8.91
C ASN A 97 -18.20 16.45 -8.58
N TRP A 98 -18.68 16.49 -7.33
CA TRP A 98 -19.96 15.86 -6.93
C TRP A 98 -21.19 16.71 -7.27
N TYR A 99 -20.99 17.95 -7.68
CA TYR A 99 -22.04 18.79 -8.27
C TYR A 99 -22.01 18.77 -9.82
N GLN A 100 -21.42 17.69 -10.41
CA GLN A 100 -21.36 17.44 -11.86
C GLN A 100 -20.70 18.56 -12.67
N ILE A 101 -19.87 19.35 -12.04
CA ILE A 101 -19.09 20.39 -12.73
C ILE A 101 -17.69 19.81 -12.92
N ASP A 102 -17.42 19.41 -14.15
CA ASP A 102 -16.07 19.05 -14.53
C ASP A 102 -15.11 20.21 -14.25
N ALA A 103 -14.04 19.89 -13.55
CA ALA A 103 -12.97 20.85 -13.33
C ALA A 103 -12.55 21.42 -14.70
N LYS A 104 -12.71 22.73 -14.91
CA LYS A 104 -12.35 23.41 -16.18
C LYS A 104 -10.93 23.13 -16.63
N LEU A 105 -10.05 22.72 -15.72
CA LEU A 105 -8.65 22.39 -15.98
C LEU A 105 -8.35 20.93 -15.68
N PRO A 106 -7.52 20.26 -16.50
CA PRO A 106 -7.12 18.87 -16.27
C PRO A 106 -6.35 18.74 -14.95
N LYS A 107 -6.46 17.57 -14.31
CA LYS A 107 -5.81 17.27 -13.02
C LYS A 107 -4.30 17.53 -13.02
N ILE A 108 -3.65 17.34 -14.18
CA ILE A 108 -2.21 17.57 -14.35
C ILE A 108 -1.87 19.06 -14.17
N VAL A 109 -2.68 19.98 -14.74
CA VAL A 109 -2.45 21.42 -14.59
C VAL A 109 -2.54 21.82 -13.12
N TRP A 110 -3.52 21.31 -12.39
CA TRP A 110 -3.63 21.57 -10.95
C TRP A 110 -2.45 21.02 -10.15
N LEU A 111 -1.90 19.86 -10.52
CA LEU A 111 -0.69 19.33 -9.89
C LEU A 111 0.53 20.20 -10.17
N LEU A 112 0.65 20.75 -11.40
CA LEU A 112 1.73 21.68 -11.74
C LEU A 112 1.60 22.99 -10.96
N VAL A 113 0.39 23.56 -10.84
CA VAL A 113 0.13 24.75 -10.02
C VAL A 113 0.51 24.50 -8.56
N ASP A 114 0.11 23.36 -7.99
CA ASP A 114 0.49 22.99 -6.61
C ASP A 114 2.00 22.88 -6.47
N TRP A 115 2.67 22.23 -7.42
CA TRP A 115 4.12 22.10 -7.40
C TRP A 115 4.85 23.43 -7.50
N LEU A 116 4.39 24.35 -8.36
CA LEU A 116 4.93 25.71 -8.48
C LEU A 116 4.72 26.52 -7.20
N LEU A 117 3.54 26.43 -6.56
CA LEU A 117 3.26 27.10 -5.30
C LEU A 117 4.15 26.58 -4.16
N ILE A 118 4.38 25.27 -4.10
CA ILE A 118 5.32 24.67 -3.14
C ILE A 118 6.76 25.09 -3.48
N GLY A 119 7.11 25.11 -4.77
CA GLY A 119 8.42 25.56 -5.25
C GLY A 119 8.74 27.00 -4.89
N SER A 120 7.76 27.91 -4.96
CA SER A 120 7.93 29.31 -4.58
C SER A 120 8.34 29.50 -3.10
N GLN A 121 7.93 28.56 -2.24
CA GLN A 121 8.30 28.56 -0.81
C GLN A 121 9.79 28.28 -0.56
N LEU A 122 10.48 27.68 -1.53
CA LEU A 122 11.91 27.39 -1.44
C LEU A 122 12.79 28.58 -1.78
N PHE A 123 12.17 29.69 -2.24
CA PHE A 123 12.83 30.96 -2.56
C PHE A 123 12.31 32.05 -1.63
N SER A 124 13.18 32.61 -0.79
CA SER A 124 12.80 33.59 0.25
C SER A 124 12.05 34.82 -0.28
N GLY A 125 12.42 35.31 -1.48
CA GLY A 125 11.80 36.48 -2.10
C GLY A 125 10.34 36.27 -2.58
N TRP A 126 9.93 35.03 -2.84
CA TRP A 126 8.60 34.73 -3.41
C TRP A 126 7.67 34.00 -2.44
N ALA A 127 8.13 33.70 -1.24
CA ALA A 127 7.38 32.90 -0.26
C ALA A 127 6.04 33.55 0.12
N ILE A 128 6.03 34.83 0.43
CA ILE A 128 4.80 35.56 0.81
C ILE A 128 3.81 35.60 -0.36
N ALA A 129 4.29 35.91 -1.57
CA ALA A 129 3.45 35.93 -2.77
C ALA A 129 2.83 34.54 -3.03
N GLY A 130 3.62 33.47 -2.88
CA GLY A 130 3.12 32.08 -3.03
C GLY A 130 2.01 31.73 -2.06
N VAL A 131 2.11 32.11 -0.79
CA VAL A 131 1.05 31.92 0.22
C VAL A 131 -0.21 32.70 -0.17
N LEU A 132 -0.08 33.98 -0.53
CA LEU A 132 -1.21 34.82 -0.90
C LEU A 132 -1.95 34.26 -2.13
N ILE A 133 -1.22 33.81 -3.14
CA ILE A 133 -1.81 33.16 -4.32
C ILE A 133 -2.51 31.86 -3.92
N ALA A 134 -1.91 31.02 -3.08
CA ALA A 134 -2.51 29.76 -2.62
C ALA A 134 -3.83 30.03 -1.86
N ILE A 135 -3.85 30.98 -0.95
CA ILE A 135 -5.05 31.40 -0.20
C ILE A 135 -6.11 31.99 -1.15
N GLY A 136 -5.70 32.85 -2.08
CA GLY A 136 -6.60 33.44 -3.08
C GLY A 136 -7.28 32.37 -3.94
N LEU A 137 -6.52 31.38 -4.41
CA LEU A 137 -7.07 30.25 -5.18
C LEU A 137 -8.02 29.38 -4.35
N ALA A 138 -7.67 29.11 -3.10
CA ALA A 138 -8.54 28.36 -2.19
C ALA A 138 -9.85 29.11 -1.92
N TYR A 139 -9.77 30.43 -1.68
CA TYR A 139 -10.93 31.27 -1.48
C TYR A 139 -11.82 31.35 -2.73
N TYR A 140 -11.22 31.53 -3.90
CA TYR A 140 -11.94 31.56 -5.18
C TYR A 140 -12.74 30.27 -5.40
N GLN A 141 -12.12 29.11 -5.24
CA GLN A 141 -12.82 27.82 -5.40
C GLN A 141 -13.88 27.60 -4.33
N ARG A 142 -13.66 28.07 -3.10
CA ARG A 142 -14.67 28.03 -2.04
C ARG A 142 -15.89 28.85 -2.41
N ARG A 143 -15.69 30.07 -2.91
CA ARG A 143 -16.76 30.95 -3.36
C ARG A 143 -17.51 30.35 -4.55
N GLN A 144 -16.80 29.77 -5.49
CA GLN A 144 -17.41 29.06 -6.62
C GLN A 144 -18.29 27.88 -6.12
N LEU A 145 -17.80 27.11 -5.16
CA LEU A 145 -18.56 26.01 -4.55
C LEU A 145 -19.85 26.51 -3.91
N THR A 146 -19.83 27.58 -3.12
CA THR A 146 -21.05 28.10 -2.47
C THR A 146 -22.10 28.59 -3.47
N THR A 147 -21.68 29.17 -4.59
CA THR A 147 -22.61 29.57 -5.66
C THR A 147 -23.24 28.35 -6.33
N ILE A 148 -22.45 27.32 -6.60
CA ILE A 148 -22.90 26.11 -7.30
C ILE A 148 -23.82 25.26 -6.41
N GLN A 149 -23.56 25.20 -5.12
CA GLN A 149 -24.43 24.51 -4.16
C GLN A 149 -25.86 25.02 -4.12
N GLN A 150 -26.11 26.26 -4.60
CA GLN A 150 -27.44 26.86 -4.68
C GLN A 150 -28.16 26.58 -6.01
N THR A 151 -27.43 26.16 -7.03
CA THR A 151 -27.96 26.10 -8.42
C THR A 151 -27.97 24.69 -9.01
N THR A 152 -27.20 23.76 -8.46
CA THR A 152 -27.02 22.42 -9.03
C THR A 152 -27.34 21.34 -8.01
N LEU A 153 -27.85 20.22 -8.48
CA LEU A 153 -28.14 19.03 -7.67
C LEU A 153 -26.86 18.31 -7.29
N PHE A 154 -26.87 17.66 -6.14
CA PHE A 154 -25.75 16.89 -5.64
C PHE A 154 -25.76 15.46 -6.20
N ASP A 155 -24.62 14.97 -6.67
CA ASP A 155 -24.47 13.59 -7.13
C ASP A 155 -24.19 12.68 -5.93
N TRP A 156 -25.28 12.17 -5.33
CA TRP A 156 -25.24 11.26 -4.19
C TRP A 156 -24.45 9.98 -4.47
N LEU A 157 -24.65 9.39 -5.66
CA LEU A 157 -23.98 8.12 -6.01
C LEU A 157 -22.47 8.28 -6.13
N ALA A 158 -22.03 9.37 -6.77
CA ALA A 158 -20.61 9.68 -6.86
C ALA A 158 -19.98 9.92 -5.47
N ALA A 159 -20.67 10.63 -4.58
CA ALA A 159 -20.20 10.90 -3.23
C ALA A 159 -20.13 9.63 -2.38
N VAL A 160 -21.13 8.76 -2.43
CA VAL A 160 -21.15 7.45 -1.73
C VAL A 160 -20.03 6.55 -2.27
N SER A 161 -19.89 6.41 -3.58
CA SER A 161 -18.83 5.58 -4.18
C SER A 161 -17.43 6.06 -3.81
N ALA A 162 -17.22 7.39 -3.70
CA ALA A 162 -15.98 7.98 -3.25
C ALA A 162 -15.68 7.66 -1.78
N GLU A 163 -16.72 7.67 -0.93
CA GLU A 163 -16.63 7.30 0.49
C GLU A 163 -16.33 5.81 0.67
N ASP A 164 -17.01 4.94 -0.04
CA ASP A 164 -16.75 3.50 -0.02
C ASP A 164 -15.32 3.18 -0.47
N SER A 165 -14.84 3.89 -1.50
CA SER A 165 -13.45 3.79 -1.94
C SER A 165 -12.46 4.29 -0.88
N ARG A 166 -12.82 5.30 -0.08
CA ARG A 166 -12.02 5.82 1.03
C ARG A 166 -11.99 4.82 2.18
N MET A 167 -13.16 4.35 2.61
CA MET A 167 -13.29 3.36 3.68
C MET A 167 -12.64 2.03 3.30
N GLY A 168 -12.79 1.58 2.07
CA GLY A 168 -12.14 0.37 1.58
C GLY A 168 -10.60 0.43 1.62
N ARG A 169 -9.98 1.64 1.55
CA ARG A 169 -8.53 1.79 1.77
C ARG A 169 -8.17 1.69 3.26
N ILE A 170 -8.98 2.28 4.13
CA ILE A 170 -8.80 2.22 5.59
C ILE A 170 -8.97 0.78 6.08
N TYR A 171 -10.01 0.09 5.63
CA TYR A 171 -10.25 -1.31 5.99
C TYR A 171 -9.16 -2.24 5.49
N ARG A 172 -8.58 -1.99 4.30
CA ARG A 172 -7.41 -2.75 3.83
C ARG A 172 -6.18 -2.55 4.71
N LEU A 173 -6.01 -1.35 5.28
CA LEU A 173 -4.94 -1.12 6.25
C LEU A 173 -5.22 -1.86 7.56
N TYR A 174 -6.44 -1.77 8.07
CA TYR A 174 -6.83 -2.50 9.29
C TYR A 174 -6.73 -4.01 9.14
N ASN A 175 -7.06 -4.54 7.95
CA ASN A 175 -6.96 -5.96 7.66
C ASN A 175 -5.50 -6.50 7.65
N LEU A 176 -4.49 -5.62 7.78
CA LEU A 176 -3.10 -6.05 8.03
C LEU A 176 -2.88 -6.45 9.49
N PHE A 177 -3.73 -5.98 10.41
CA PHE A 177 -3.58 -6.18 11.86
C PHE A 177 -4.71 -7.00 12.46
N THR A 178 -5.89 -7.01 11.85
CA THR A 178 -7.09 -7.72 12.32
C THR A 178 -7.98 -8.09 11.14
N ASP A 179 -8.68 -9.22 11.25
CA ASP A 179 -9.65 -9.63 10.24
C ASP A 179 -10.87 -8.71 10.28
N VAL A 180 -11.10 -7.97 9.20
CA VAL A 180 -12.26 -7.10 9.06
C VAL A 180 -13.40 -7.89 8.40
N PRO A 181 -14.55 -8.07 9.08
CA PRO A 181 -15.71 -8.74 8.49
C PRO A 181 -16.14 -8.06 7.19
N GLY A 182 -16.38 -8.84 6.13
CA GLY A 182 -16.82 -8.31 4.82
C GLY A 182 -15.68 -7.97 3.85
N LEU A 183 -14.43 -7.91 4.27
CA LEU A 183 -13.26 -7.90 3.40
C LEU A 183 -12.80 -9.34 3.16
N ASN A 184 -13.62 -10.14 2.50
CA ASN A 184 -13.17 -11.46 2.05
C ASN A 184 -11.95 -11.28 1.15
N SER A 185 -10.92 -12.07 1.41
CA SER A 185 -9.74 -12.14 0.55
C SER A 185 -10.21 -12.47 -0.87
N GLN A 186 -10.33 -11.43 -1.70
CA GLN A 186 -10.81 -11.63 -3.07
C GLN A 186 -9.81 -12.53 -3.80
N VAL A 187 -10.26 -13.73 -4.14
CA VAL A 187 -9.51 -14.64 -5.00
C VAL A 187 -9.38 -13.99 -6.37
N LYS A 188 -8.24 -13.33 -6.63
CA LYS A 188 -7.96 -12.67 -7.91
C LYS A 188 -7.23 -13.62 -8.85
N ARG A 189 -7.77 -13.80 -10.05
CA ARG A 189 -7.08 -14.55 -11.09
C ARG A 189 -5.86 -13.75 -11.59
N ARG A 190 -4.65 -14.24 -11.28
CA ARG A 190 -3.36 -13.67 -11.74
C ARG A 190 -2.94 -14.39 -13.02
N ARG A 191 -3.42 -13.94 -14.18
CA ARG A 191 -3.20 -14.57 -15.49
C ARG A 191 -1.71 -14.79 -15.80
N TYR A 192 -0.83 -13.91 -15.36
CA TYR A 192 0.62 -14.00 -15.59
C TYR A 192 1.31 -15.16 -14.84
N LEU A 193 0.66 -15.75 -13.81
CA LEU A 193 1.16 -16.93 -13.10
C LEU A 193 0.44 -18.22 -13.51
N ASP A 194 -0.57 -18.15 -14.38
CA ASP A 194 -1.33 -19.33 -14.81
C ASP A 194 -0.44 -20.35 -15.55
N TRP A 195 0.75 -19.97 -16.07
CA TRP A 195 1.72 -20.88 -16.71
C TRP A 195 2.34 -21.90 -15.74
N LEU A 196 2.36 -21.61 -14.42
CA LEU A 196 2.82 -22.56 -13.41
C LEU A 196 1.84 -23.70 -13.14
N LEU A 197 0.55 -23.51 -13.41
CA LEU A 197 -0.50 -24.51 -13.17
C LEU A 197 -0.36 -25.77 -14.02
N PRO A 198 -0.02 -25.73 -15.32
CA PRO A 198 0.25 -26.94 -16.11
C PRO A 198 1.41 -27.77 -15.59
N VAL A 199 2.46 -27.12 -15.04
CA VAL A 199 3.60 -27.81 -14.42
C VAL A 199 3.15 -28.60 -13.19
N ALA A 200 2.35 -27.99 -12.32
CA ALA A 200 1.79 -28.65 -11.15
C ALA A 200 0.83 -29.81 -11.55
N LYS A 201 0.08 -29.67 -12.63
CA LYS A 201 -0.82 -30.71 -13.15
C LYS A 201 -0.06 -31.94 -13.70
N ARG A 202 1.09 -31.73 -14.35
CA ARG A 202 1.92 -32.81 -14.89
C ARG A 202 2.49 -33.78 -13.82
N SER A 203 2.62 -33.34 -12.57
CA SER A 203 3.13 -34.16 -11.47
C SER A 203 2.22 -35.34 -11.09
N GLY A 204 0.99 -35.39 -11.61
CA GLY A 204 -0.01 -36.43 -11.27
C GLY A 204 -0.57 -36.34 -9.84
N ASN A 205 -0.09 -35.43 -9.02
CA ASN A 205 -0.58 -35.26 -7.66
C ASN A 205 -1.64 -34.13 -7.60
N PRO A 206 -2.92 -34.44 -7.36
CA PRO A 206 -3.99 -33.43 -7.34
C PRO A 206 -3.81 -32.38 -6.23
N TYR A 207 -3.17 -32.77 -5.09
CA TYR A 207 -2.88 -31.83 -4.02
C TYR A 207 -1.85 -30.77 -4.41
N LEU A 208 -0.84 -31.12 -5.23
CA LEU A 208 0.12 -30.13 -5.70
C LEU A 208 -0.57 -29.05 -6.57
N TYR A 209 -1.49 -29.47 -7.43
CA TYR A 209 -2.28 -28.54 -8.22
C TYR A 209 -3.18 -27.65 -7.34
N LEU A 210 -3.81 -28.23 -6.32
CA LEU A 210 -4.68 -27.54 -5.38
C LEU A 210 -3.89 -26.46 -4.61
N TYR A 211 -2.77 -26.84 -3.98
CA TYR A 211 -1.93 -25.92 -3.24
C TYR A 211 -1.32 -24.83 -4.12
N THR A 212 -0.80 -25.18 -5.30
CA THR A 212 -0.23 -24.21 -6.25
C THR A 212 -1.28 -23.20 -6.69
N ARG A 213 -2.48 -23.68 -7.03
CA ARG A 213 -3.61 -22.82 -7.43
C ARG A 213 -4.06 -21.92 -6.28
N GLY A 214 -4.16 -22.48 -5.07
CA GLY A 214 -4.53 -21.72 -3.87
C GLY A 214 -3.51 -20.65 -3.52
N PHE A 215 -2.22 -20.96 -3.61
CA PHE A 215 -1.14 -20.01 -3.36
C PHE A 215 -1.14 -18.86 -4.40
N ILE A 216 -1.26 -19.18 -5.69
CA ILE A 216 -1.24 -18.16 -6.77
C ILE A 216 -2.45 -17.24 -6.70
N ARG A 217 -3.64 -17.76 -6.39
CA ARG A 217 -4.89 -16.99 -6.38
C ARG A 217 -5.22 -16.37 -5.04
N GLY A 218 -4.75 -16.97 -3.93
CA GLY A 218 -4.89 -16.43 -2.60
C GLY A 218 -4.03 -15.18 -2.42
N THR A 219 -4.53 -14.21 -1.65
CA THR A 219 -3.78 -12.96 -1.36
C THR A 219 -3.00 -13.05 -0.05
N GLU A 220 -3.42 -13.90 0.87
CA GLU A 220 -2.88 -14.01 2.20
C GLU A 220 -1.44 -14.57 2.19
N PHE A 221 -1.27 -15.85 1.89
CA PHE A 221 0.05 -16.51 1.90
C PHE A 221 0.98 -16.03 0.78
N SER A 222 0.43 -15.79 -0.42
CA SER A 222 1.24 -15.24 -1.51
C SER A 222 1.69 -13.80 -1.24
N GLY A 223 0.83 -13.00 -0.59
CA GLY A 223 1.18 -11.64 -0.18
C GLY A 223 2.23 -11.62 0.91
N LEU A 224 2.12 -12.50 1.89
CA LEU A 224 3.11 -12.70 2.95
C LEU A 224 4.48 -13.09 2.37
N TYR A 225 4.51 -14.10 1.50
CA TYR A 225 5.73 -14.53 0.82
C TYR A 225 6.42 -13.39 0.08
N VAL A 226 5.69 -12.66 -0.78
CA VAL A 226 6.26 -11.54 -1.56
C VAL A 226 6.78 -10.43 -0.65
N ARG A 227 6.05 -10.07 0.41
CA ARG A 227 6.49 -9.03 1.37
C ARG A 227 7.80 -9.41 2.04
N LEU A 228 7.92 -10.64 2.53
CA LEU A 228 9.13 -11.10 3.21
C LEU A 228 10.33 -11.22 2.26
N VAL A 229 10.09 -11.69 1.04
CA VAL A 229 11.16 -11.77 0.01
C VAL A 229 11.65 -10.39 -0.38
N VAL A 230 10.73 -9.42 -0.61
CA VAL A 230 11.09 -8.05 -0.98
C VAL A 230 11.79 -7.33 0.18
N LEU A 231 11.24 -7.41 1.40
CA LEU A 231 11.87 -6.80 2.58
C LEU A 231 13.25 -7.41 2.83
N GLY A 232 13.36 -8.74 2.74
CA GLY A 232 14.63 -9.44 2.89
C GLY A 232 15.64 -9.04 1.83
N GLY A 233 15.23 -8.94 0.58
CA GLY A 233 16.08 -8.45 -0.50
C GLY A 233 16.60 -7.03 -0.25
N ILE A 234 15.72 -6.13 0.18
CA ILE A 234 16.12 -4.75 0.54
C ILE A 234 17.14 -4.75 1.68
N ILE A 235 16.89 -5.50 2.76
CA ILE A 235 17.80 -5.58 3.90
C ILE A 235 19.18 -6.12 3.47
N LEU A 236 19.20 -7.17 2.65
CA LEU A 236 20.45 -7.76 2.15
C LEU A 236 21.22 -6.80 1.23
N CYS A 237 20.55 -5.96 0.42
CA CYS A 237 21.19 -4.93 -0.40
C CYS A 237 21.97 -3.90 0.41
N PHE A 238 21.52 -3.58 1.64
CA PHE A 238 22.17 -2.60 2.50
C PHE A 238 23.16 -3.23 3.48
N SER A 239 23.24 -4.56 3.56
CA SER A 239 24.13 -5.28 4.47
C SER A 239 25.48 -5.56 3.77
N HIS A 240 26.55 -4.93 4.27
CA HIS A 240 27.92 -5.10 3.76
C HIS A 240 28.75 -6.10 4.57
N LEU A 241 28.26 -6.53 5.75
CA LEU A 241 28.97 -7.50 6.61
C LEU A 241 28.56 -8.92 6.23
N TRP A 242 29.51 -9.73 5.75
CA TRP A 242 29.25 -11.09 5.23
C TRP A 242 28.52 -12.01 6.22
N TRP A 243 28.93 -12.03 7.48
CA TRP A 243 28.32 -12.86 8.50
C TRP A 243 26.89 -12.40 8.86
N LEU A 244 26.64 -11.07 8.85
CA LEU A 244 25.30 -10.50 9.08
C LEU A 244 24.36 -10.81 7.93
N SER A 245 24.83 -10.68 6.69
CA SER A 245 24.04 -11.00 5.49
C SER A 245 23.71 -12.49 5.43
N LEU A 246 24.67 -13.36 5.79
CA LEU A 246 24.42 -14.79 5.91
C LEU A 246 23.36 -15.09 6.97
N ALA A 247 23.52 -14.56 8.18
CA ALA A 247 22.58 -14.78 9.29
C ALA A 247 21.17 -14.28 8.94
N LEU A 248 21.04 -13.09 8.34
CA LEU A 248 19.78 -12.53 7.90
C LEU A 248 19.14 -13.36 6.77
N GLY A 249 19.93 -13.79 5.79
CA GLY A 249 19.46 -14.65 4.71
C GLY A 249 18.88 -15.97 5.22
N LEU A 250 19.61 -16.65 6.10
CA LEU A 250 19.18 -17.89 6.75
C LEU A 250 17.90 -17.67 7.58
N LEU A 251 17.87 -16.62 8.40
CA LEU A 251 16.72 -16.27 9.22
C LEU A 251 15.47 -16.03 8.37
N LEU A 252 15.59 -15.28 7.28
CA LEU A 252 14.46 -14.93 6.41
C LEU A 252 13.93 -16.15 5.63
N ILE A 253 14.80 -17.06 5.17
CA ILE A 253 14.37 -18.31 4.53
C ILE A 253 13.62 -19.18 5.55
N TYR A 254 14.17 -19.34 6.76
CA TYR A 254 13.52 -20.07 7.83
C TYR A 254 12.15 -19.47 8.18
N LEU A 255 12.08 -18.14 8.34
CA LEU A 255 10.88 -17.41 8.72
C LEU A 255 9.78 -17.57 7.66
N VAL A 256 10.10 -17.46 6.37
CA VAL A 256 9.15 -17.72 5.29
C VAL A 256 8.64 -19.15 5.32
N GLY A 257 9.55 -20.13 5.44
CA GLY A 257 9.17 -21.53 5.54
C GLY A 257 8.24 -21.81 6.72
N PHE A 258 8.55 -21.24 7.89
CA PHE A 258 7.74 -21.38 9.09
C PHE A 258 6.35 -20.71 8.97
N GLN A 259 6.28 -19.51 8.42
CA GLN A 259 5.02 -18.78 8.25
C GLN A 259 4.10 -19.38 7.17
N LEU A 260 4.62 -20.19 6.27
CA LEU A 260 3.81 -20.91 5.28
C LEU A 260 3.26 -22.25 5.82
N LEU A 261 3.65 -22.73 7.01
CA LEU A 261 3.13 -23.97 7.56
C LEU A 261 1.61 -24.02 7.73
N PRO A 262 0.92 -22.94 8.21
CA PRO A 262 -0.54 -22.95 8.34
C PRO A 262 -1.27 -23.16 7.01
N PHE A 263 -0.63 -22.86 5.89
CA PHE A 263 -1.22 -23.09 4.56
C PHE A 263 -1.51 -24.57 4.28
N TYR A 264 -0.77 -25.49 4.92
CA TYR A 264 -1.02 -26.94 4.82
C TYR A 264 -2.40 -27.33 5.32
N THR A 265 -2.87 -26.74 6.44
CA THR A 265 -4.15 -27.07 7.07
C THR A 265 -5.34 -26.34 6.45
N GLN A 266 -5.11 -25.31 5.63
CA GLN A 266 -6.16 -24.47 5.06
C GLN A 266 -7.26 -25.25 4.31
N TYR A 267 -6.91 -26.38 3.71
CA TYR A 267 -7.84 -27.22 2.94
C TYR A 267 -8.33 -28.46 3.70
N GLU A 268 -8.03 -28.60 4.98
CA GLU A 268 -8.48 -29.76 5.78
C GLU A 268 -9.97 -29.77 6.00
N GLN A 269 -10.58 -28.61 6.18
CA GLN A 269 -12.01 -28.49 6.47
C GLN A 269 -12.91 -28.59 5.22
N ILE A 270 -12.33 -28.74 4.03
CA ILE A 270 -13.10 -28.84 2.79
C ILE A 270 -13.59 -30.28 2.62
N ILE A 271 -14.90 -30.47 2.50
CA ILE A 271 -15.57 -31.77 2.35
C ILE A 271 -14.97 -32.60 1.20
N PHE A 272 -14.61 -31.97 0.09
CA PHE A 272 -14.04 -32.65 -1.08
C PHE A 272 -12.70 -33.35 -0.79
N THR A 273 -11.90 -32.89 0.18
CA THR A 273 -10.63 -33.55 0.54
C THR A 273 -10.84 -34.85 1.27
N HIS A 274 -12.02 -35.05 1.86
CA HIS A 274 -12.42 -36.29 2.55
C HIS A 274 -13.17 -37.28 1.65
N LEU A 275 -13.78 -36.81 0.57
CA LEU A 275 -14.51 -37.66 -0.39
C LEU A 275 -13.58 -38.54 -1.24
N TYR A 276 -12.36 -38.09 -1.51
CA TYR A 276 -11.38 -38.84 -2.30
C TYR A 276 -10.33 -39.44 -1.36
N PRO A 277 -10.20 -40.80 -1.34
CA PRO A 277 -9.26 -41.49 -0.44
C PRO A 277 -7.81 -41.39 -0.99
N ILE A 278 -7.24 -40.20 -0.91
CA ILE A 278 -5.84 -39.98 -1.30
C ILE A 278 -4.97 -40.10 -0.05
N ALA A 279 -3.89 -40.86 -0.13
CA ALA A 279 -2.98 -41.12 0.99
C ALA A 279 -2.44 -39.79 1.57
N LYS A 280 -2.42 -39.68 2.92
CA LYS A 280 -1.87 -38.51 3.62
C LYS A 280 -0.43 -38.20 3.20
N GLN A 281 0.35 -39.22 2.87
CA GLN A 281 1.72 -39.06 2.37
C GLN A 281 1.80 -38.29 1.05
N ALA A 282 0.83 -38.48 0.13
CA ALA A 282 0.78 -37.74 -1.13
C ALA A 282 0.50 -36.25 -0.90
N ARG A 283 -0.29 -35.92 0.11
CA ARG A 283 -0.55 -34.53 0.52
C ARG A 283 0.70 -33.86 1.09
N VAL A 284 1.41 -34.55 2.00
CA VAL A 284 2.67 -34.03 2.57
C VAL A 284 3.71 -33.80 1.47
N LYS A 285 3.90 -34.77 0.55
CA LYS A 285 4.82 -34.63 -0.59
C LYS A 285 4.45 -33.46 -1.51
N ALA A 286 3.16 -33.25 -1.77
CA ALA A 286 2.70 -32.12 -2.57
C ALA A 286 3.03 -30.78 -1.93
N PHE A 287 2.82 -30.64 -0.63
CA PHE A 287 3.16 -29.44 0.10
C PHE A 287 4.68 -29.21 0.17
N GLN A 288 5.45 -30.28 0.37
CA GLN A 288 6.92 -30.23 0.31
C GLN A 288 7.42 -29.71 -1.04
N GLN A 289 6.87 -30.21 -2.14
CA GLN A 289 7.25 -29.77 -3.50
C GLN A 289 6.94 -28.30 -3.74
N LEU A 290 5.75 -27.83 -3.30
CA LEU A 290 5.41 -26.41 -3.41
C LEU A 290 6.38 -25.55 -2.59
N LEU A 291 6.59 -25.91 -1.31
CA LEU A 291 7.42 -25.13 -0.42
C LEU A 291 8.88 -25.13 -0.88
N LEU A 292 9.38 -26.28 -1.37
CA LEU A 292 10.72 -26.36 -1.98
C LEU A 292 10.86 -25.37 -3.14
N GLY A 293 9.88 -25.32 -4.05
CA GLY A 293 9.91 -24.39 -5.18
C GLY A 293 9.92 -22.92 -4.74
N LEU A 294 9.14 -22.57 -3.74
CA LEU A 294 9.08 -21.20 -3.21
C LEU A 294 10.38 -20.80 -2.50
N LEU A 295 10.91 -21.66 -1.62
CA LEU A 295 12.14 -21.40 -0.89
C LEU A 295 13.36 -21.41 -1.80
N LEU A 296 13.41 -22.26 -2.84
CA LEU A 296 14.46 -22.20 -3.87
C LEU A 296 14.42 -20.90 -4.66
N CYS A 297 13.24 -20.43 -5.07
CA CYS A 297 13.10 -19.14 -5.73
C CYS A 297 13.62 -18.00 -4.85
N GLN A 298 13.31 -18.01 -3.56
CA GLN A 298 13.82 -17.04 -2.59
C GLN A 298 15.34 -17.15 -2.42
N ALA A 299 15.88 -18.37 -2.28
CA ALA A 299 17.31 -18.61 -2.12
C ALA A 299 18.10 -18.13 -3.35
N ILE A 300 17.57 -18.36 -4.57
CA ILE A 300 18.19 -17.86 -5.82
C ILE A 300 18.20 -16.32 -5.81
N LEU A 301 17.09 -15.66 -5.48
CA LEU A 301 17.04 -14.21 -5.41
C LEU A 301 18.03 -13.63 -4.39
N PHE A 302 18.09 -14.21 -3.21
CA PHE A 302 19.02 -13.78 -2.16
C PHE A 302 20.47 -14.04 -2.55
N SER A 303 20.76 -15.17 -3.21
CA SER A 303 22.08 -15.49 -3.71
C SER A 303 22.55 -14.48 -4.76
N VAL A 304 21.68 -14.10 -5.69
CA VAL A 304 22.02 -13.06 -6.69
C VAL A 304 22.32 -11.73 -5.99
N ILE A 305 21.51 -11.32 -5.01
CA ILE A 305 21.76 -10.09 -4.25
C ILE A 305 23.10 -10.16 -3.52
N LEU A 306 23.41 -11.27 -2.83
CA LEU A 306 24.69 -11.45 -2.14
C LEU A 306 25.89 -11.41 -3.08
N LEU A 307 25.81 -12.04 -4.23
CA LEU A 307 26.87 -12.02 -5.24
C LEU A 307 27.09 -10.61 -5.84
N VAL A 308 26.02 -9.84 -6.00
CA VAL A 308 26.13 -8.46 -6.49
C VAL A 308 26.69 -7.51 -5.42
N THR A 309 26.31 -7.68 -4.14
CA THR A 309 26.73 -6.78 -3.06
C THR A 309 28.13 -7.08 -2.51
N MET A 310 28.53 -8.36 -2.49
CA MET A 310 29.82 -8.81 -1.92
C MET A 310 30.88 -9.15 -2.98
N GLY A 311 30.46 -9.28 -4.26
CA GLY A 311 31.35 -9.78 -5.31
C GLY A 311 31.48 -11.31 -5.32
N LEU A 312 32.35 -11.82 -6.19
CA LEU A 312 32.60 -13.27 -6.35
C LEU A 312 33.72 -13.75 -5.41
N ASP A 313 33.50 -13.55 -4.11
CA ASP A 313 34.44 -14.01 -3.08
C ASP A 313 34.09 -15.39 -2.52
N LEU A 314 35.09 -16.08 -1.93
CA LEU A 314 34.88 -17.36 -1.27
C LEU A 314 33.78 -17.29 -0.19
N GLN A 315 33.70 -16.17 0.52
CA GLN A 315 32.68 -15.94 1.56
C GLN A 315 31.27 -15.83 0.98
N ALA A 316 31.11 -15.20 -0.19
CA ALA A 316 29.84 -15.15 -0.91
C ALA A 316 29.42 -16.54 -1.38
N GLY A 317 30.36 -17.34 -1.92
CA GLY A 317 30.12 -18.71 -2.32
C GLY A 317 29.68 -19.63 -1.16
N LEU A 318 30.33 -19.53 -0.01
CA LEU A 318 29.93 -20.24 1.20
C LEU A 318 28.54 -19.82 1.69
N SER A 319 28.22 -18.53 1.62
CA SER A 319 26.91 -18.01 1.99
C SER A 319 25.80 -18.56 1.08
N VAL A 320 26.03 -18.61 -0.22
CA VAL A 320 25.10 -19.23 -1.19
C VAL A 320 24.87 -20.69 -0.88
N LEU A 321 25.95 -21.47 -0.67
CA LEU A 321 25.83 -22.88 -0.30
C LEU A 321 25.03 -23.10 0.99
N ALA A 322 25.26 -22.25 2.01
CA ALA A 322 24.53 -22.33 3.28
C ALA A 322 23.02 -22.05 3.10
N LEU A 323 22.63 -21.08 2.24
CA LEU A 323 21.23 -20.82 1.94
C LEU A 323 20.54 -22.03 1.29
N PHE A 324 21.15 -22.66 0.30
CA PHE A 324 20.59 -23.85 -0.35
C PHE A 324 20.58 -25.07 0.60
N ALA A 325 21.62 -25.25 1.42
CA ALA A 325 21.66 -26.30 2.44
C ALA A 325 20.51 -26.13 3.44
N LEU A 326 20.25 -24.93 3.92
CA LEU A 326 19.11 -24.66 4.82
C LEU A 326 17.78 -25.03 4.16
N VAL A 327 17.56 -24.65 2.89
CA VAL A 327 16.33 -25.02 2.16
C VAL A 327 16.16 -26.54 2.12
N GLY A 328 17.24 -27.29 1.80
CA GLY A 328 17.21 -28.74 1.77
C GLY A 328 16.88 -29.34 3.15
N VAL A 329 17.58 -28.91 4.19
CA VAL A 329 17.36 -29.38 5.57
C VAL A 329 15.93 -29.04 6.05
N PHE A 330 15.47 -27.83 5.78
CA PHE A 330 14.12 -27.42 6.20
C PHE A 330 13.04 -28.28 5.55
N VAL A 331 13.10 -28.47 4.23
CA VAL A 331 12.06 -29.18 3.49
C VAL A 331 12.12 -30.71 3.70
N GLN A 332 13.32 -31.29 3.81
CA GLN A 332 13.47 -32.76 3.91
C GLN A 332 13.36 -33.28 5.34
N PHE A 333 13.87 -32.53 6.32
CA PHE A 333 13.91 -33.00 7.70
C PHE A 333 12.89 -32.31 8.62
N TYR A 334 12.85 -30.97 8.62
CA TYR A 334 12.00 -30.23 9.55
C TYR A 334 10.50 -30.35 9.20
N LEU A 335 10.17 -30.18 7.92
CA LEU A 335 8.80 -30.16 7.45
C LEU A 335 8.03 -31.48 7.70
N PRO A 336 8.56 -32.69 7.38
CA PRO A 336 7.84 -33.94 7.63
C PRO A 336 7.58 -34.18 9.10
N GLN A 337 8.56 -33.88 9.98
CA GLN A 337 8.41 -34.06 11.42
C GLN A 337 7.31 -33.19 12.03
N ARG A 338 7.05 -32.04 11.43
CA ARG A 338 6.04 -31.08 11.91
C ARG A 338 4.63 -31.36 11.35
N LEU A 339 4.52 -31.91 10.12
CA LEU A 339 3.24 -32.21 9.46
C LEU A 339 2.68 -33.61 9.79
N VAL A 340 3.49 -34.54 10.24
CA VAL A 340 3.06 -35.91 10.58
C VAL A 340 2.60 -36.02 12.04
N LYS A 341 2.99 -35.09 12.90
CA LYS A 341 2.44 -34.95 14.26
C LYS A 341 1.07 -34.29 14.21
#